data_f7b0eb9077d682ada295a7a938f8e66b
#
_entry.id   f7b0eb9077d682ada295a7a938f8e66b
#
_cell.length_a   1.000
_cell.length_b   1.000
_cell.length_c   1.000
_cell.angle_alpha   90.00
_cell.angle_beta   90.00
_cell.angle_gamma   90.00
#
_symmetry.space_group_name_H-M   'P 1'
#
loop_
_entity.id
_entity.type
_entity.pdbx_description
1 polymer ?
#
loop_
_entity_poly.entity_id
_entity_poly.type
_entity_poly.pdbx_seq_one_letter_code
_entity_poly.pdbx_strand_id
1 'polypeptide(L)'
;MYKQCKLYQMPTLWCAWMLLGFGLVAVMGCGKEDSSPDVSSIEVDLAFIRFDSLLFDLESSKNVEDFRNIQSKHPVFTDLYVHRILGFPQKEDSLTHKKLVEIANATAIQALRDSIYDQFADMRDVKSNFRDAFRYYQYYFPEFTVPDVYFCFTEFAVGTFLFETEDGKDALGLSLDMFLGSSFPYSLIAPNKTTFSEYLIRTFTPEHMIRKSLEVLIADKTDGIKDSRLLDYMVDRGRTLYLIKKLVPSMPDSILFEYTAEQVEWCRENELAMWAHILDKELLYERKMRLINSMVSPAPSTMGMPPESPGRTADFLGYQLIDQYVEHTESTLSDLLTITEAQDILRASRYKGQNIE
;
A
#
# COMPACT_ATOMS: atom_id res chain seq x y z
N MET A 1 -33.04 74.91 -52.26
CA MET A 1 -33.45 75.32 -50.94
C MET A 1 -33.06 74.23 -49.91
N TYR A 2 -31.93 74.45 -49.28
CA TYR A 2 -31.34 73.50 -48.34
C TYR A 2 -32.10 73.52 -47.00
N LYS A 3 -32.43 72.33 -46.44
CA LYS A 3 -32.72 72.16 -45.02
C LYS A 3 -31.74 71.17 -44.40
N GLN A 4 -30.92 71.71 -43.54
CA GLN A 4 -29.98 70.95 -42.71
C GLN A 4 -30.69 70.02 -41.72
N CYS A 5 -30.24 68.79 -41.65
CA CYS A 5 -30.60 67.86 -40.60
C CYS A 5 -29.51 67.87 -39.48
N LYS A 6 -29.88 68.26 -38.27
CA LYS A 6 -29.01 68.26 -37.10
C LYS A 6 -28.86 66.82 -36.59
N LEU A 7 -27.65 66.36 -36.55
CA LEU A 7 -27.25 65.14 -35.81
C LEU A 7 -27.21 65.47 -34.33
N TYR A 8 -28.01 64.75 -33.57
CA TYR A 8 -27.91 64.68 -32.10
C TYR A 8 -26.79 63.70 -31.75
N GLN A 9 -25.74 64.20 -31.10
CA GLN A 9 -24.74 63.39 -30.43
C GLN A 9 -25.35 62.82 -29.13
N MET A 10 -25.46 61.50 -29.02
CA MET A 10 -25.72 60.79 -27.76
C MET A 10 -24.40 60.57 -27.02
N PRO A 11 -24.37 60.73 -25.69
CA PRO A 11 -23.13 60.56 -24.93
C PRO A 11 -22.76 59.09 -24.76
N THR A 12 -21.49 58.82 -25.00
CA THR A 12 -20.78 57.50 -24.97
C THR A 12 -20.57 56.91 -23.56
N LEU A 13 -21.47 57.13 -22.62
CA LEU A 13 -21.28 56.73 -21.22
C LEU A 13 -22.13 55.55 -20.77
N TRP A 14 -22.93 54.92 -21.62
CA TRP A 14 -23.80 53.81 -21.20
C TRP A 14 -23.34 52.41 -21.68
N CYS A 15 -22.32 52.32 -22.52
CA CYS A 15 -21.80 51.05 -22.99
C CYS A 15 -20.71 50.44 -22.10
N ALA A 16 -20.18 51.17 -21.10
CA ALA A 16 -19.10 50.67 -20.23
C ALA A 16 -19.57 49.81 -19.05
N TRP A 17 -20.88 49.79 -18.73
CA TRP A 17 -21.40 49.04 -17.57
C TRP A 17 -22.01 47.66 -17.89
N MET A 18 -22.16 47.33 -19.19
CA MET A 18 -22.65 46.00 -19.59
C MET A 18 -21.53 44.98 -19.86
N LEU A 19 -20.27 45.37 -19.90
CA LEU A 19 -19.11 44.48 -20.10
C LEU A 19 -18.43 44.03 -18.78
N LEU A 20 -18.84 44.61 -17.64
CA LEU A 20 -18.28 44.22 -16.33
C LEU A 20 -19.17 43.21 -15.57
N GLY A 21 -20.31 42.82 -16.11
CA GLY A 21 -21.26 41.85 -15.48
C GLY A 21 -21.07 40.39 -15.91
N PHE A 22 -20.18 40.10 -16.88
CA PHE A 22 -20.04 38.75 -17.43
C PHE A 22 -18.71 38.04 -17.06
N GLY A 23 -17.97 38.59 -16.15
CA GLY A 23 -16.61 38.14 -15.78
C GLY A 23 -16.48 37.39 -14.46
N LEU A 24 -17.57 36.97 -13.82
CA LEU A 24 -17.49 36.22 -12.53
C LEU A 24 -18.45 35.03 -12.51
N VAL A 25 -18.46 34.20 -13.56
CA VAL A 25 -18.79 32.78 -13.38
C VAL A 25 -17.48 32.12 -13.01
N ALA A 26 -17.13 32.24 -11.75
CA ALA A 26 -16.09 31.40 -11.14
C ALA A 26 -16.46 29.95 -11.43
N VAL A 27 -15.56 29.28 -12.13
CA VAL A 27 -15.50 27.84 -12.23
C VAL A 27 -15.45 27.29 -10.79
N MET A 28 -16.63 27.06 -10.18
CA MET A 28 -16.72 26.10 -9.10
C MET A 28 -16.55 24.72 -9.74
N GLY A 29 -15.32 24.39 -10.04
CA GLY A 29 -14.90 23.00 -10.17
C GLY A 29 -15.16 22.37 -8.81
N CYS A 30 -16.24 21.62 -8.65
CA CYS A 30 -16.39 20.63 -7.60
C CYS A 30 -15.37 19.52 -7.84
N GLY A 31 -14.09 19.79 -7.61
CA GLY A 31 -13.18 18.77 -7.15
C GLY A 31 -13.64 18.47 -5.72
N LYS A 32 -14.02 17.23 -5.41
CA LYS A 32 -14.04 16.75 -4.01
C LYS A 32 -12.65 17.11 -3.45
N GLU A 33 -12.55 18.18 -2.66
CA GLU A 33 -11.38 18.39 -1.82
C GLU A 33 -11.30 17.15 -0.94
N ASP A 34 -10.24 16.40 -1.09
CA ASP A 34 -9.91 15.28 -0.20
C ASP A 34 -9.62 15.91 1.17
N SER A 35 -10.67 16.06 1.97
CA SER A 35 -10.62 16.71 3.28
C SER A 35 -10.00 15.77 4.31
N SER A 36 -8.77 15.34 4.02
CA SER A 36 -7.99 14.56 4.98
C SER A 36 -7.76 15.42 6.23
N PRO A 37 -7.92 14.86 7.44
CA PRO A 37 -7.72 15.61 8.67
C PRO A 37 -6.28 16.12 8.78
N ASP A 38 -6.08 17.27 9.40
CA ASP A 38 -4.75 17.76 9.75
C ASP A 38 -4.21 16.96 10.95
N VAL A 39 -3.22 16.12 10.68
CA VAL A 39 -2.55 15.27 11.67
C VAL A 39 -1.14 15.78 12.02
N SER A 40 -0.75 16.97 11.56
CA SER A 40 0.61 17.53 11.73
C SER A 40 1.04 17.68 13.19
N SER A 41 0.08 17.91 14.09
CA SER A 41 0.32 18.05 15.53
C SER A 41 0.39 16.73 16.30
N ILE A 42 0.12 15.59 15.64
CA ILE A 42 0.15 14.28 16.29
C ILE A 42 1.60 13.79 16.34
N GLU A 43 2.10 13.61 17.56
CA GLU A 43 3.39 12.96 17.79
C GLU A 43 3.19 11.45 17.86
N VAL A 44 4.04 10.70 17.14
CA VAL A 44 4.02 9.23 17.15
C VAL A 44 5.30 8.70 17.76
N ASP A 45 5.16 7.80 18.74
CA ASP A 45 6.28 7.07 19.32
C ASP A 45 6.62 5.88 18.41
N LEU A 46 7.67 6.07 17.59
CA LEU A 46 8.05 5.16 16.51
C LEU A 46 9.57 5.05 16.42
N ALA A 47 10.09 3.85 16.69
CA ALA A 47 11.49 3.54 16.48
C ALA A 47 11.74 2.93 15.09
N PHE A 48 12.89 3.25 14.51
CA PHE A 48 13.40 2.65 13.27
C PHE A 48 14.71 1.92 13.57
N ILE A 49 14.69 0.59 13.50
CA ILE A 49 15.82 -0.27 13.82
C ILE A 49 16.44 -0.80 12.52
N ARG A 50 17.69 -0.48 12.25
CA ARG A 50 18.50 -1.04 11.15
C ARG A 50 19.15 -2.36 11.59
N PHE A 51 18.33 -3.39 11.74
CA PHE A 51 18.81 -4.70 12.15
C PHE A 51 19.73 -5.34 11.11
N ASP A 52 19.53 -5.04 9.83
CA ASP A 52 20.44 -5.39 8.74
C ASP A 52 21.87 -4.89 9.01
N SER A 53 22.04 -3.62 9.41
CA SER A 53 23.36 -3.06 9.72
C SER A 53 23.99 -3.75 10.94
N LEU A 54 23.19 -4.03 11.98
CA LEU A 54 23.70 -4.75 13.16
C LEU A 54 24.25 -6.14 12.79
N LEU A 55 23.61 -6.82 11.82
CA LEU A 55 24.08 -8.12 11.34
C LEU A 55 25.31 -7.99 10.44
N PHE A 56 25.35 -7.01 9.54
CA PHE A 56 26.51 -6.78 8.67
C PHE A 56 27.73 -6.37 9.49
N ASP A 57 27.58 -5.64 10.59
CA ASP A 57 28.67 -5.27 11.50
C ASP A 57 29.33 -6.49 12.16
N LEU A 58 28.64 -7.65 12.22
CA LEU A 58 29.24 -8.91 12.66
C LEU A 58 30.32 -9.45 11.70
N GLU A 59 30.45 -8.95 10.47
CA GLU A 59 31.47 -9.37 9.50
C GLU A 59 32.88 -9.35 10.11
N SER A 60 33.19 -8.33 10.89
CA SER A 60 34.48 -8.16 11.57
C SER A 60 34.49 -8.65 13.03
N SER A 61 33.36 -9.18 13.52
CA SER A 61 33.22 -9.59 14.92
C SER A 61 34.11 -10.81 15.25
N LYS A 62 34.83 -10.72 16.35
CA LYS A 62 35.66 -11.80 16.88
C LYS A 62 35.12 -12.35 18.21
N ASN A 63 34.08 -11.74 18.76
CA ASN A 63 33.58 -12.06 20.08
C ASN A 63 32.06 -12.34 20.04
N VAL A 64 31.66 -13.43 20.65
CA VAL A 64 30.24 -13.80 20.83
C VAL A 64 29.44 -12.72 21.58
N GLU A 65 30.09 -11.88 22.36
CA GLU A 65 29.45 -10.78 23.06
C GLU A 65 28.81 -9.75 22.12
N ASP A 66 29.34 -9.58 20.91
CA ASP A 66 28.73 -8.69 19.91
C ASP A 66 27.34 -9.21 19.51
N PHE A 67 27.20 -10.52 19.31
CA PHE A 67 25.89 -11.14 19.07
C PHE A 67 24.97 -11.05 20.29
N ARG A 68 25.48 -11.32 21.48
CA ARG A 68 24.69 -11.21 22.74
C ARG A 68 24.19 -9.80 22.98
N ASN A 69 24.96 -8.78 22.59
CA ASN A 69 24.54 -7.38 22.66
C ASN A 69 23.35 -7.11 21.73
N ILE A 70 23.34 -7.66 20.51
CA ILE A 70 22.21 -7.56 19.61
C ILE A 70 20.99 -8.28 20.20
N GLN A 71 21.18 -9.53 20.66
CA GLN A 71 20.15 -10.36 21.27
C GLN A 71 19.55 -9.70 22.53
N SER A 72 20.35 -9.09 23.38
CA SER A 72 19.85 -8.42 24.59
C SER A 72 19.03 -7.17 24.33
N LYS A 73 19.31 -6.46 23.21
CA LYS A 73 18.55 -5.27 22.81
C LYS A 73 17.29 -5.58 22.03
N HIS A 74 17.30 -6.68 21.30
CA HIS A 74 16.21 -7.08 20.38
C HIS A 74 15.92 -8.58 20.53
N PRO A 75 15.54 -9.08 21.71
CA PRO A 75 15.52 -10.52 22.00
C PRO A 75 14.54 -11.26 21.10
N VAL A 76 13.29 -10.80 21.02
CA VAL A 76 12.24 -11.45 20.22
C VAL A 76 12.58 -11.42 18.73
N PHE A 77 13.00 -10.26 18.22
CA PHE A 77 13.33 -10.15 16.81
C PHE A 77 14.55 -10.97 16.43
N THR A 78 15.57 -11.03 17.30
CA THR A 78 16.77 -11.85 17.08
C THR A 78 16.40 -13.34 17.04
N ASP A 79 15.57 -13.81 17.95
CA ASP A 79 15.08 -15.20 17.96
C ASP A 79 14.29 -15.54 16.68
N LEU A 80 13.33 -14.69 16.34
CA LEU A 80 12.53 -14.79 15.10
C LEU A 80 13.44 -14.84 13.87
N TYR A 81 14.38 -13.90 13.77
CA TYR A 81 15.26 -13.77 12.62
C TYR A 81 16.18 -14.98 12.47
N VAL A 82 16.86 -15.37 13.55
CA VAL A 82 17.83 -16.46 13.55
C VAL A 82 17.14 -17.81 13.32
N HIS A 83 16.04 -18.08 14.02
CA HIS A 83 15.45 -19.41 14.03
C HIS A 83 14.33 -19.61 12.99
N ARG A 84 13.57 -18.55 12.67
CA ARG A 84 12.45 -18.67 11.72
C ARG A 84 12.81 -18.20 10.31
N ILE A 85 13.54 -17.09 10.20
CA ILE A 85 13.90 -16.54 8.88
C ILE A 85 15.14 -17.25 8.34
N LEU A 86 16.25 -17.28 9.09
CA LEU A 86 17.47 -17.97 8.66
C LEU A 86 17.40 -19.51 8.85
N GLY A 87 16.43 -20.01 9.60
CA GLY A 87 16.24 -21.45 9.82
C GLY A 87 17.33 -22.11 10.65
N PHE A 88 18.03 -21.37 11.49
CA PHE A 88 19.07 -21.96 12.33
C PHE A 88 18.44 -22.79 13.45
N PRO A 89 18.96 -24.00 13.75
CA PRO A 89 18.53 -24.73 14.92
C PRO A 89 18.96 -23.99 16.18
N GLN A 90 18.17 -24.12 17.25
CA GLN A 90 18.56 -23.62 18.58
C GLN A 90 19.86 -24.32 19.02
N LYS A 91 20.88 -23.51 19.28
CA LYS A 91 22.22 -23.94 19.70
C LYS A 91 22.81 -22.89 20.63
N GLU A 92 24.00 -23.19 21.15
CA GLU A 92 24.78 -22.23 21.92
C GLU A 92 25.08 -20.95 21.11
N ASP A 93 25.06 -19.79 21.77
CA ASP A 93 25.28 -18.45 21.17
C ASP A 93 26.58 -18.40 20.37
N SER A 94 27.64 -19.08 20.83
CA SER A 94 28.93 -19.16 20.15
C SER A 94 28.83 -19.79 18.74
N LEU A 95 28.01 -20.82 18.59
CA LEU A 95 27.80 -21.47 17.29
C LEU A 95 26.89 -20.63 16.37
N THR A 96 25.89 -20.00 16.96
CA THR A 96 25.02 -19.06 16.24
C THR A 96 25.82 -17.86 15.73
N HIS A 97 26.59 -17.23 16.63
CA HIS A 97 27.50 -16.13 16.26
C HIS A 97 28.43 -16.52 15.12
N LYS A 98 29.13 -17.65 15.23
CA LYS A 98 30.04 -18.13 14.18
C LYS A 98 29.33 -18.24 12.82
N LYS A 99 28.13 -18.78 12.78
CA LYS A 99 27.35 -18.91 11.54
C LYS A 99 26.91 -17.56 10.98
N LEU A 100 26.50 -16.60 11.85
CA LEU A 100 26.15 -15.26 11.40
C LEU A 100 27.36 -14.55 10.80
N VAL A 101 28.54 -14.69 11.42
CA VAL A 101 29.80 -14.16 10.86
C VAL A 101 30.13 -14.81 9.50
N GLU A 102 29.94 -16.13 9.37
CA GLU A 102 30.13 -16.84 8.09
C GLU A 102 29.18 -16.30 7.00
N ILE A 103 27.90 -16.06 7.34
CA ILE A 103 26.93 -15.47 6.42
C ILE A 103 27.33 -14.05 6.05
N ALA A 104 27.61 -13.19 7.03
CA ALA A 104 28.00 -11.79 6.78
C ALA A 104 29.24 -11.68 5.88
N ASN A 105 30.12 -12.66 5.92
CA ASN A 105 31.34 -12.72 5.09
C ASN A 105 31.15 -13.44 3.74
N ALA A 106 29.97 -14.03 3.47
CA ALA A 106 29.72 -14.69 2.19
C ALA A 106 29.66 -13.65 1.07
N THR A 107 30.36 -13.90 -0.04
CA THR A 107 30.47 -12.97 -1.18
C THR A 107 29.11 -12.50 -1.71
N ALA A 108 28.12 -13.42 -1.78
CA ALA A 108 26.78 -13.09 -2.23
C ALA A 108 26.06 -12.12 -1.24
N ILE A 109 26.27 -12.31 0.06
CA ILE A 109 25.68 -11.44 1.10
C ILE A 109 26.36 -10.08 1.14
N GLN A 110 27.67 -10.01 0.91
CA GLN A 110 28.39 -8.74 0.77
C GLN A 110 27.92 -7.96 -0.46
N ALA A 111 27.71 -8.60 -1.60
CA ALA A 111 27.14 -7.96 -2.78
C ALA A 111 25.69 -7.47 -2.53
N LEU A 112 24.89 -8.25 -1.77
CA LEU A 112 23.55 -7.84 -1.35
C LEU A 112 23.59 -6.66 -0.40
N ARG A 113 24.47 -6.67 0.59
CA ARG A 113 24.73 -5.54 1.50
C ARG A 113 25.04 -4.27 0.72
N ASP A 114 25.96 -4.34 -0.23
CA ASP A 114 26.35 -3.19 -1.03
C ASP A 114 25.14 -2.63 -1.81
N SER A 115 24.31 -3.51 -2.39
CA SER A 115 23.06 -3.11 -3.06
C SER A 115 22.06 -2.46 -2.09
N ILE A 116 21.93 -3.00 -0.87
CA ILE A 116 21.07 -2.43 0.18
C ILE A 116 21.59 -1.05 0.61
N TYR A 117 22.90 -0.91 0.81
CA TYR A 117 23.50 0.35 1.23
C TYR A 117 23.41 1.41 0.13
N ASP A 118 23.58 1.04 -1.13
CA ASP A 118 23.42 1.96 -2.26
C ASP A 118 21.97 2.48 -2.35
N GLN A 119 20.97 1.59 -2.25
CA GLN A 119 19.56 1.95 -2.35
C GLN A 119 19.05 2.72 -1.13
N PHE A 120 19.52 2.35 0.08
CA PHE A 120 19.04 2.87 1.36
C PHE A 120 20.11 3.66 2.14
N ALA A 121 21.05 4.31 1.42
CA ALA A 121 22.01 5.25 2.01
C ALA A 121 21.29 6.41 2.70
N ASP A 122 20.20 6.88 2.11
CA ASP A 122 19.31 7.89 2.67
C ASP A 122 17.90 7.32 2.85
N MET A 123 17.49 7.17 4.10
CA MET A 123 16.17 6.67 4.46
C MET A 123 15.21 7.78 4.95
N ARG A 124 15.52 9.05 4.74
CA ARG A 124 14.70 10.17 5.25
C ARG A 124 13.29 10.10 4.72
N ASP A 125 13.12 9.88 3.41
CA ASP A 125 11.81 9.82 2.77
C ASP A 125 11.02 8.59 3.22
N VAL A 126 11.67 7.42 3.30
CA VAL A 126 11.05 6.19 3.83
C VAL A 126 10.54 6.44 5.25
N LYS A 127 11.40 6.95 6.13
CA LYS A 127 11.03 7.23 7.53
C LYS A 127 9.96 8.31 7.66
N SER A 128 9.97 9.32 6.78
CA SER A 128 8.93 10.35 6.75
C SER A 128 7.58 9.75 6.37
N ASN A 129 7.53 8.94 5.30
CA ASN A 129 6.31 8.28 4.86
C ASN A 129 5.69 7.40 5.96
N PHE A 130 6.51 6.67 6.71
CA PHE A 130 6.03 5.89 7.85
C PHE A 130 5.49 6.78 8.97
N ARG A 131 6.20 7.87 9.34
CA ARG A 131 5.71 8.80 10.38
C ARG A 131 4.38 9.43 9.98
N ASP A 132 4.27 9.88 8.75
CA ASP A 132 3.05 10.52 8.25
C ASP A 132 1.88 9.53 8.23
N ALA A 133 2.08 8.31 7.74
CA ALA A 133 1.06 7.26 7.77
C ALA A 133 0.64 6.90 9.20
N PHE A 134 1.58 6.83 10.13
CA PHE A 134 1.27 6.49 11.52
C PHE A 134 0.66 7.64 12.32
N ARG A 135 0.80 8.90 11.88
CA ARG A 135 -0.02 10.01 12.40
C ARG A 135 -1.50 9.80 12.06
N TYR A 136 -1.80 9.44 10.79
CA TYR A 136 -3.17 9.09 10.40
C TYR A 136 -3.65 7.82 11.12
N TYR A 137 -2.80 6.83 11.28
CA TYR A 137 -3.13 5.61 12.03
C TYR A 137 -3.52 5.93 13.48
N GLN A 138 -2.73 6.73 14.19
CA GLN A 138 -3.00 7.17 15.56
C GLN A 138 -4.26 8.04 15.64
N TYR A 139 -4.54 8.85 14.62
CA TYR A 139 -5.73 9.67 14.54
C TYR A 139 -7.00 8.82 14.42
N TYR A 140 -6.99 7.86 13.50
CA TYR A 140 -8.17 7.05 13.20
C TYR A 140 -8.37 5.87 14.16
N PHE A 141 -7.30 5.38 14.76
CA PHE A 141 -7.27 4.20 15.63
C PHE A 141 -6.49 4.50 16.92
N PRO A 142 -6.98 5.42 17.77
CA PRO A 142 -6.26 5.83 18.97
C PRO A 142 -6.11 4.73 20.02
N GLU A 143 -6.88 3.64 19.90
CA GLU A 143 -6.80 2.45 20.75
C GLU A 143 -5.62 1.53 20.43
N PHE A 144 -5.03 1.64 19.23
CA PHE A 144 -3.90 0.82 18.80
C PHE A 144 -2.57 1.54 19.00
N THR A 145 -1.56 0.79 19.39
CA THR A 145 -0.19 1.30 19.48
C THR A 145 0.44 1.37 18.09
N VAL A 146 1.26 2.40 17.86
CA VAL A 146 2.04 2.53 16.61
C VAL A 146 3.18 1.52 16.65
N PRO A 147 3.33 0.65 15.63
CA PRO A 147 4.37 -0.36 15.62
C PRO A 147 5.76 0.23 15.34
N ASP A 148 6.80 -0.33 15.96
CA ASP A 148 8.18 -0.06 15.58
C ASP A 148 8.53 -0.72 14.25
N VAL A 149 9.54 -0.20 13.54
CA VAL A 149 9.94 -0.68 12.23
C VAL A 149 11.36 -1.22 12.26
N TYR A 150 11.50 -2.52 11.98
CA TYR A 150 12.75 -3.24 11.89
C TYR A 150 13.11 -3.48 10.42
N PHE A 151 14.19 -2.89 9.96
CA PHE A 151 14.74 -3.17 8.63
C PHE A 151 15.74 -4.32 8.73
N CYS A 152 15.55 -5.32 7.90
CA CYS A 152 16.41 -6.50 7.84
C CYS A 152 16.68 -6.90 6.38
N PHE A 153 17.33 -8.03 6.16
CA PHE A 153 17.37 -8.73 4.89
C PHE A 153 17.01 -10.20 5.13
N THR A 154 16.41 -10.86 4.16
CA THR A 154 15.92 -12.24 4.29
C THR A 154 16.35 -13.15 3.15
N GLU A 155 17.32 -12.75 2.37
CA GLU A 155 17.70 -13.42 1.13
C GLU A 155 16.50 -13.63 0.19
N PHE A 156 15.65 -12.60 0.09
CA PHE A 156 14.44 -12.56 -0.75
C PHE A 156 13.35 -13.59 -0.34
N ALA A 157 13.35 -14.05 0.90
CA ALA A 157 12.39 -15.04 1.38
C ALA A 157 11.06 -14.41 1.80
N VAL A 158 11.09 -13.24 2.47
CA VAL A 158 9.92 -12.54 3.01
C VAL A 158 10.07 -11.05 2.75
N GLY A 159 8.99 -10.35 2.35
CA GLY A 159 9.03 -8.90 2.13
C GLY A 159 8.72 -8.11 3.41
N THR A 160 7.52 -8.26 3.92
CA THR A 160 7.02 -7.54 5.10
C THR A 160 6.27 -8.51 6.00
N PHE A 161 6.43 -8.37 7.30
CA PHE A 161 5.76 -9.21 8.30
C PHE A 161 5.53 -8.44 9.60
N LEU A 162 4.57 -8.89 10.38
CA LEU A 162 4.26 -8.38 11.71
C LEU A 162 4.79 -9.36 12.77
N PHE A 163 5.24 -8.84 13.89
CA PHE A 163 5.59 -9.61 15.08
C PHE A 163 5.32 -8.78 16.33
N GLU A 164 5.28 -9.43 17.48
CA GLU A 164 5.11 -8.77 18.77
C GLU A 164 6.45 -8.70 19.48
N THR A 165 6.78 -7.55 20.05
CA THR A 165 7.99 -7.33 20.85
C THR A 165 7.83 -7.90 22.26
N GLU A 166 8.89 -7.90 23.07
CA GLU A 166 8.89 -8.48 24.43
C GLU A 166 7.88 -7.80 25.37
N ASP A 167 7.62 -6.52 25.18
CA ASP A 167 6.65 -5.72 25.93
C ASP A 167 5.22 -5.78 25.38
N GLY A 168 4.97 -6.63 24.38
CA GLY A 168 3.66 -6.83 23.77
C GLY A 168 3.26 -5.75 22.76
N LYS A 169 4.20 -4.94 22.29
CA LYS A 169 3.98 -3.94 21.25
C LYS A 169 4.13 -4.59 19.87
N ASP A 170 3.24 -4.28 18.96
CA ASP A 170 3.40 -4.66 17.56
C ASP A 170 4.66 -4.05 16.95
N ALA A 171 5.30 -4.77 16.06
CA ALA A 171 6.42 -4.30 15.27
C ALA A 171 6.39 -4.88 13.86
N LEU A 172 6.84 -4.08 12.89
CA LEU A 172 6.94 -4.44 11.48
C LEU A 172 8.36 -4.84 11.13
N GLY A 173 8.54 -6.01 10.55
CA GLY A 173 9.78 -6.42 9.90
C GLY A 173 9.70 -6.15 8.40
N LEU A 174 10.69 -5.42 7.85
CA LEU A 174 10.80 -5.12 6.42
C LEU A 174 12.14 -5.61 5.89
N SER A 175 12.07 -6.47 4.89
CA SER A 175 13.25 -6.99 4.20
C SER A 175 13.68 -6.04 3.10
N LEU A 176 14.75 -5.29 3.31
CA LEU A 176 15.24 -4.27 2.37
C LEU A 176 15.60 -4.83 0.99
N ASP A 177 16.06 -6.08 0.94
CA ASP A 177 16.37 -6.81 -0.29
C ASP A 177 15.15 -7.04 -1.20
N MET A 178 13.94 -6.97 -0.66
CA MET A 178 12.71 -7.01 -1.44
C MET A 178 12.26 -5.64 -1.99
N PHE A 179 13.05 -4.57 -1.77
CA PHE A 179 12.69 -3.20 -2.17
C PHE A 179 13.86 -2.44 -2.82
N LEU A 180 14.77 -3.16 -3.50
CA LEU A 180 15.96 -2.58 -4.14
C LEU A 180 15.65 -1.81 -5.45
N GLY A 181 14.39 -1.72 -5.83
CA GLY A 181 13.96 -1.07 -7.06
C GLY A 181 13.78 -2.05 -8.23
N SER A 182 12.98 -1.65 -9.21
CA SER A 182 12.64 -2.49 -10.37
C SER A 182 13.81 -2.79 -11.31
N SER A 183 14.89 -2.01 -11.21
CA SER A 183 16.13 -2.23 -11.99
C SER A 183 17.05 -3.30 -11.38
N PHE A 184 16.85 -3.68 -10.12
CA PHE A 184 17.59 -4.76 -9.50
C PHE A 184 17.24 -6.09 -10.18
N PRO A 185 18.23 -6.97 -10.49
CA PRO A 185 18.03 -8.16 -11.32
C PRO A 185 17.36 -9.32 -10.56
N TYR A 186 16.18 -9.10 -9.97
CA TYR A 186 15.42 -10.11 -9.21
C TYR A 186 15.16 -11.39 -9.99
N SER A 187 14.93 -11.29 -11.31
CA SER A 187 14.69 -12.45 -12.18
C SER A 187 15.86 -13.44 -12.24
N LEU A 188 17.09 -12.97 -11.93
CA LEU A 188 18.27 -13.83 -11.91
C LEU A 188 18.40 -14.63 -10.60
N ILE A 189 17.74 -14.21 -9.53
CA ILE A 189 17.81 -14.89 -8.22
C ILE A 189 17.13 -16.25 -8.28
N ALA A 190 15.94 -16.31 -8.89
CA ALA A 190 15.22 -17.56 -9.08
C ALA A 190 14.40 -17.50 -10.38
N PRO A 191 15.02 -17.75 -11.55
CA PRO A 191 14.41 -17.52 -12.86
C PRO A 191 13.10 -18.28 -13.10
N ASN A 192 12.88 -19.38 -12.38
CA ASN A 192 11.69 -20.23 -12.52
C ASN A 192 10.61 -19.97 -11.46
N LYS A 193 10.80 -19.01 -10.56
CA LYS A 193 9.81 -18.67 -9.54
C LYS A 193 8.91 -17.52 -10.02
N THR A 194 7.60 -17.72 -9.95
CA THR A 194 6.59 -16.69 -10.25
C THR A 194 6.71 -15.45 -9.35
N THR A 195 7.32 -15.59 -8.18
CA THR A 195 7.60 -14.50 -7.22
C THR A 195 8.39 -13.34 -7.85
N PHE A 196 9.24 -13.63 -8.85
CA PHE A 196 10.06 -12.63 -9.55
C PHE A 196 9.59 -12.39 -10.98
N SER A 197 8.29 -12.49 -11.24
CA SER A 197 7.69 -12.06 -12.50
C SER A 197 7.70 -10.54 -12.64
N GLU A 198 7.77 -10.03 -13.86
CA GLU A 198 7.84 -8.58 -14.14
C GLU A 198 6.74 -7.76 -13.49
N TYR A 199 5.51 -8.29 -13.48
CA TYR A 199 4.35 -7.60 -12.86
C TYR A 199 4.42 -7.56 -11.33
N LEU A 200 5.30 -8.36 -10.68
CA LEU A 200 5.58 -8.28 -9.24
C LEU A 200 6.83 -7.44 -8.97
N ILE A 201 7.91 -7.64 -9.75
CA ILE A 201 9.17 -6.90 -9.57
C ILE A 201 8.95 -5.38 -9.60
N ARG A 202 8.03 -4.88 -10.42
CA ARG A 202 7.69 -3.45 -10.46
C ARG A 202 7.22 -2.88 -9.12
N THR A 203 6.76 -3.75 -8.20
CA THR A 203 6.31 -3.36 -6.86
C THR A 203 7.40 -3.50 -5.79
N PHE A 204 8.60 -3.94 -6.17
CA PHE A 204 9.73 -4.12 -5.25
C PHE A 204 10.56 -2.83 -5.17
N THR A 205 9.91 -1.73 -4.89
CA THR A 205 10.53 -0.40 -4.81
C THR A 205 10.27 0.23 -3.44
N PRO A 206 11.12 1.18 -3.00
CA PRO A 206 10.95 1.88 -1.71
C PRO A 206 9.58 2.53 -1.54
N GLU A 207 8.95 3.00 -2.62
CA GLU A 207 7.62 3.64 -2.59
C GLU A 207 6.52 2.66 -2.18
N HIS A 208 6.69 1.36 -2.44
CA HIS A 208 5.74 0.33 -2.05
C HIS A 208 5.89 -0.15 -0.59
N MET A 209 6.97 0.22 0.10
CA MET A 209 7.23 -0.26 1.47
C MET A 209 6.09 0.06 2.42
N ILE A 210 5.64 1.32 2.47
CA ILE A 210 4.56 1.73 3.38
C ILE A 210 3.23 1.05 3.03
N ARG A 211 2.90 0.92 1.75
CA ARG A 211 1.68 0.25 1.29
C ARG A 211 1.66 -1.22 1.75
N LYS A 212 2.77 -1.96 1.54
CA LYS A 212 2.87 -3.37 1.94
C LYS A 212 2.90 -3.54 3.46
N SER A 213 3.48 -2.60 4.19
CA SER A 213 3.50 -2.60 5.65
C SER A 213 2.11 -2.38 6.25
N LEU A 214 1.36 -1.42 5.71
CA LEU A 214 -0.02 -1.17 6.15
C LEU A 214 -0.95 -2.33 5.78
N GLU A 215 -0.73 -3.02 4.65
CA GLU A 215 -1.51 -4.20 4.30
C GLU A 215 -1.41 -5.30 5.36
N VAL A 216 -0.19 -5.59 5.84
CA VAL A 216 0.05 -6.59 6.90
C VAL A 216 -0.54 -6.13 8.24
N LEU A 217 -0.35 -4.85 8.59
CA LEU A 217 -0.87 -4.28 9.85
C LEU A 217 -2.39 -4.28 9.89
N ILE A 218 -3.04 -3.85 8.81
CA ILE A 218 -4.51 -3.83 8.71
C ILE A 218 -5.07 -5.24 8.75
N ALA A 219 -4.44 -6.20 8.05
CA ALA A 219 -4.86 -7.60 8.05
C ALA A 219 -4.87 -8.20 9.46
N ASP A 220 -3.93 -7.83 10.33
CA ASP A 220 -3.88 -8.27 11.72
C ASP A 220 -5.02 -7.67 12.57
N LYS A 221 -5.41 -6.41 12.29
CA LYS A 221 -6.45 -5.69 13.05
C LYS A 221 -7.86 -5.93 12.54
N THR A 222 -8.02 -6.70 11.48
CA THR A 222 -9.28 -6.84 10.77
C THR A 222 -9.91 -8.20 11.07
N ASP A 223 -11.19 -8.20 11.44
CA ASP A 223 -11.98 -9.43 11.52
C ASP A 223 -12.09 -10.08 10.13
N GLY A 224 -11.87 -11.39 10.07
CA GLY A 224 -11.98 -12.14 8.83
C GLY A 224 -13.42 -12.17 8.29
N ILE A 225 -13.57 -12.11 6.97
CA ILE A 225 -14.86 -12.33 6.33
C ILE A 225 -15.25 -13.82 6.49
N LYS A 226 -16.50 -14.08 6.87
CA LYS A 226 -16.95 -15.43 7.28
C LYS A 226 -17.07 -16.43 6.15
N ASP A 227 -17.22 -15.98 4.91
CA ASP A 227 -17.44 -16.84 3.76
C ASP A 227 -16.22 -16.83 2.82
N SER A 228 -16.26 -17.55 1.70
CA SER A 228 -15.14 -17.66 0.75
C SER A 228 -15.61 -17.54 -0.72
N ARG A 229 -16.57 -16.65 -0.96
CA ARG A 229 -17.04 -16.27 -2.32
C ARG A 229 -16.15 -15.17 -2.89
N LEU A 230 -16.20 -14.96 -4.20
CA LEU A 230 -15.48 -13.83 -4.81
C LEU A 230 -15.87 -12.49 -4.14
N LEU A 231 -17.15 -12.27 -3.82
CA LEU A 231 -17.61 -11.08 -3.11
C LEU A 231 -16.88 -10.87 -1.78
N ASP A 232 -16.63 -11.95 -1.04
CA ASP A 232 -15.97 -11.87 0.25
C ASP A 232 -14.52 -11.42 0.11
N TYR A 233 -13.80 -11.93 -0.89
CA TYR A 233 -12.45 -11.47 -1.23
C TYR A 233 -12.45 -10.02 -1.73
N MET A 234 -13.43 -9.60 -2.53
CA MET A 234 -13.56 -8.21 -3.01
C MET A 234 -13.74 -7.26 -1.85
N VAL A 235 -14.62 -7.57 -0.90
CA VAL A 235 -14.86 -6.74 0.28
C VAL A 235 -13.64 -6.69 1.18
N ASP A 236 -13.00 -7.83 1.45
CA ASP A 236 -11.82 -7.90 2.31
C ASP A 236 -10.64 -7.09 1.77
N ARG A 237 -10.31 -7.29 0.49
CA ARG A 237 -9.23 -6.55 -0.17
C ARG A 237 -9.60 -5.08 -0.39
N GLY A 238 -10.84 -4.81 -0.76
CA GLY A 238 -11.34 -3.44 -0.97
C GLY A 238 -11.25 -2.60 0.31
N ARG A 239 -11.68 -3.14 1.46
CA ARG A 239 -11.56 -2.42 2.75
C ARG A 239 -10.11 -2.18 3.15
N THR A 240 -9.22 -3.17 2.91
CA THR A 240 -7.79 -3.01 3.18
C THR A 240 -7.20 -1.86 2.35
N LEU A 241 -7.47 -1.82 1.05
CA LEU A 241 -7.00 -0.75 0.16
C LEU A 241 -7.61 0.61 0.53
N TYR A 242 -8.90 0.64 0.89
CA TYR A 242 -9.57 1.86 1.33
C TYR A 242 -8.93 2.41 2.62
N LEU A 243 -8.68 1.55 3.60
CA LEU A 243 -7.99 1.93 4.83
C LEU A 243 -6.57 2.44 4.55
N ILE A 244 -5.80 1.76 3.70
CA ILE A 244 -4.47 2.23 3.28
C ILE A 244 -4.54 3.63 2.66
N LYS A 245 -5.51 3.88 1.76
CA LYS A 245 -5.69 5.20 1.14
C LYS A 245 -6.00 6.29 2.17
N LYS A 246 -6.79 5.98 3.20
CA LYS A 246 -7.08 6.94 4.30
C LYS A 246 -5.88 7.18 5.21
N LEU A 247 -5.02 6.18 5.39
CA LEU A 247 -3.78 6.29 6.17
C LEU A 247 -2.65 6.98 5.39
N VAL A 248 -2.69 6.95 4.05
CA VAL A 248 -1.72 7.64 3.19
C VAL A 248 -2.49 8.35 2.07
N PRO A 249 -3.17 9.48 2.35
CA PRO A 249 -4.01 10.17 1.36
C PRO A 249 -3.27 10.55 0.07
N SER A 250 -2.00 10.91 0.19
CA SER A 250 -1.14 11.28 -0.94
C SER A 250 -0.67 10.10 -1.79
N MET A 251 -0.97 8.84 -1.40
CA MET A 251 -0.52 7.66 -2.13
C MET A 251 -1.12 7.64 -3.55
N PRO A 252 -0.29 7.57 -4.61
CA PRO A 252 -0.78 7.38 -5.97
C PRO A 252 -1.55 6.07 -6.11
N ASP A 253 -2.61 6.07 -6.91
CA ASP A 253 -3.41 4.87 -7.13
C ASP A 253 -2.61 3.74 -7.79
N SER A 254 -1.58 4.07 -8.59
CA SER A 254 -0.65 3.08 -9.13
C SER A 254 0.11 2.30 -8.04
N ILE A 255 0.49 2.96 -6.95
CA ILE A 255 1.11 2.31 -5.78
C ILE A 255 0.04 1.56 -4.95
N LEU A 256 -1.11 2.19 -4.72
CA LEU A 256 -2.21 1.60 -3.95
C LEU A 256 -2.66 0.25 -4.52
N PHE A 257 -2.99 0.22 -5.82
CA PHE A 257 -3.45 -0.99 -6.51
C PHE A 257 -2.30 -1.87 -7.03
N GLU A 258 -1.05 -1.38 -6.98
CA GLU A 258 0.11 -2.03 -7.62
C GLU A 258 -0.12 -2.24 -9.13
N TYR A 259 -0.68 -1.24 -9.79
CA TYR A 259 -0.93 -1.18 -11.23
C TYR A 259 0.03 -0.22 -11.93
N THR A 260 0.10 -0.27 -13.25
CA THR A 260 0.69 0.85 -13.99
C THR A 260 -0.31 2.00 -14.07
N ALA A 261 0.15 3.21 -14.43
CA ALA A 261 -0.74 4.36 -14.59
C ALA A 261 -1.82 4.09 -15.66
N GLU A 262 -1.45 3.43 -16.76
CA GLU A 262 -2.35 3.04 -17.84
C GLU A 262 -3.38 2.01 -17.36
N GLN A 263 -2.98 1.08 -16.50
CA GLN A 263 -3.89 0.10 -15.93
C GLN A 263 -4.89 0.71 -14.94
N VAL A 264 -4.46 1.73 -14.17
CA VAL A 264 -5.38 2.48 -13.30
C VAL A 264 -6.43 3.19 -14.15
N GLU A 265 -6.01 3.88 -15.20
CA GLU A 265 -6.94 4.59 -16.10
C GLU A 265 -7.88 3.62 -16.81
N TRP A 266 -7.36 2.51 -17.32
CA TRP A 266 -8.17 1.46 -17.91
C TRP A 266 -9.25 0.95 -16.93
N CYS A 267 -8.90 0.73 -15.65
CA CYS A 267 -9.88 0.30 -14.65
C CYS A 267 -10.99 1.34 -14.43
N ARG A 268 -10.65 2.62 -14.40
CA ARG A 268 -11.62 3.72 -14.26
C ARG A 268 -12.57 3.78 -15.45
N GLU A 269 -12.04 3.74 -16.66
CA GLU A 269 -12.83 3.77 -17.89
C GLU A 269 -13.73 2.55 -18.07
N ASN A 270 -13.33 1.39 -17.51
CA ASN A 270 -14.00 0.11 -17.72
C ASN A 270 -14.71 -0.44 -16.45
N GLU A 271 -14.90 0.37 -15.41
CA GLU A 271 -15.46 -0.08 -14.13
C GLU A 271 -16.82 -0.77 -14.31
N LEU A 272 -17.76 -0.14 -15.03
CA LEU A 272 -19.07 -0.73 -15.31
C LEU A 272 -18.96 -2.02 -16.12
N ALA A 273 -18.05 -2.09 -17.10
CA ALA A 273 -17.85 -3.28 -17.92
C ALA A 273 -17.27 -4.45 -17.10
N MET A 274 -16.32 -4.17 -16.20
CA MET A 274 -15.78 -5.17 -15.27
C MET A 274 -16.84 -5.69 -14.32
N TRP A 275 -17.67 -4.80 -13.76
CA TRP A 275 -18.77 -5.19 -12.88
C TRP A 275 -19.81 -6.04 -13.63
N ALA A 276 -20.23 -5.60 -14.83
CA ALA A 276 -21.14 -6.35 -15.68
C ALA A 276 -20.58 -7.74 -16.03
N HIS A 277 -19.28 -7.86 -16.30
CA HIS A 277 -18.65 -9.16 -16.55
C HIS A 277 -18.77 -10.11 -15.35
N ILE A 278 -18.54 -9.63 -14.12
CA ILE A 278 -18.70 -10.44 -12.91
C ILE A 278 -20.13 -10.94 -12.76
N LEU A 279 -21.12 -10.08 -13.03
CA LEU A 279 -22.53 -10.44 -12.94
C LEU A 279 -22.97 -11.41 -14.06
N ASP A 280 -22.59 -11.12 -15.31
CA ASP A 280 -22.94 -11.96 -16.48
C ASP A 280 -22.38 -13.37 -16.38
N LYS A 281 -21.18 -13.52 -15.82
CA LYS A 281 -20.53 -14.82 -15.58
C LYS A 281 -20.90 -15.46 -14.24
N GLU A 282 -21.82 -14.86 -13.48
CA GLU A 282 -22.26 -15.33 -12.16
C GLU A 282 -21.09 -15.53 -11.16
N LEU A 283 -19.98 -14.76 -11.32
CA LEU A 283 -18.77 -14.94 -10.53
C LEU A 283 -18.90 -14.40 -9.10
N LEU A 284 -19.81 -13.46 -8.84
CA LEU A 284 -19.91 -12.76 -7.56
C LEU A 284 -20.03 -13.71 -6.37
N TYR A 285 -20.76 -14.82 -6.54
CA TYR A 285 -20.97 -15.84 -5.51
C TYR A 285 -20.18 -17.12 -5.78
N GLU A 286 -19.21 -17.10 -6.71
CA GLU A 286 -18.37 -18.24 -7.01
C GLU A 286 -17.49 -18.61 -5.80
N ARG A 287 -17.35 -19.92 -5.53
CA ARG A 287 -16.56 -20.51 -4.43
C ARG A 287 -15.37 -21.33 -4.94
N LYS A 288 -15.29 -21.58 -6.24
CA LYS A 288 -14.18 -22.35 -6.82
C LYS A 288 -12.92 -21.49 -6.80
N MET A 289 -11.97 -21.83 -5.95
CA MET A 289 -10.72 -21.07 -5.78
C MET A 289 -9.97 -20.79 -7.08
N ARG A 290 -10.04 -21.68 -8.08
CA ARG A 290 -9.43 -21.44 -9.38
C ARG A 290 -10.01 -20.22 -10.08
N LEU A 291 -11.33 -20.02 -10.03
CA LEU A 291 -12.02 -18.88 -10.64
C LEU A 291 -11.79 -17.62 -9.81
N ILE A 292 -11.90 -17.74 -8.49
CA ILE A 292 -11.59 -16.62 -7.57
C ILE A 292 -10.17 -16.14 -7.79
N ASN A 293 -9.18 -17.04 -7.79
CA ASN A 293 -7.76 -16.68 -7.99
C ASN A 293 -7.53 -15.99 -9.35
N SER A 294 -8.31 -16.28 -10.39
CA SER A 294 -8.17 -15.57 -11.65
C SER A 294 -8.56 -14.09 -11.59
N MET A 295 -9.29 -13.68 -10.55
CA MET A 295 -9.76 -12.32 -10.32
C MET A 295 -8.98 -11.57 -9.22
N VAL A 296 -8.38 -12.31 -8.26
CA VAL A 296 -7.74 -11.73 -7.06
C VAL A 296 -6.24 -11.96 -6.98
N SER A 297 -5.66 -12.85 -7.81
CA SER A 297 -4.23 -13.12 -7.78
C SER A 297 -3.45 -12.18 -8.71
N PRO A 298 -2.22 -11.80 -8.33
CA PRO A 298 -1.32 -11.09 -9.24
C PRO A 298 -1.14 -11.84 -10.56
N ALA A 299 -1.32 -11.16 -11.68
CA ALA A 299 -1.19 -11.70 -13.03
C ALA A 299 -0.91 -10.54 -14.01
N PRO A 300 -0.43 -10.82 -15.23
CA PRO A 300 -0.30 -9.79 -16.26
C PRO A 300 -1.64 -9.13 -16.62
N SER A 301 -2.73 -9.92 -16.63
CA SER A 301 -4.10 -9.46 -16.86
C SER A 301 -5.09 -10.38 -16.16
N THR A 302 -6.32 -9.91 -15.95
CA THR A 302 -7.40 -10.72 -15.36
C THR A 302 -7.99 -11.67 -16.42
N MET A 303 -8.13 -12.94 -16.05
CA MET A 303 -8.67 -13.95 -16.97
C MET A 303 -10.10 -13.60 -17.41
N GLY A 304 -10.35 -13.65 -18.73
CA GLY A 304 -11.65 -13.36 -19.33
C GLY A 304 -11.92 -11.88 -19.58
N MET A 305 -10.97 -11.01 -19.26
CA MET A 305 -10.98 -9.57 -19.57
C MET A 305 -9.98 -9.25 -20.68
N PRO A 306 -10.05 -8.07 -21.32
CA PRO A 306 -9.07 -7.63 -22.32
C PRO A 306 -7.63 -7.66 -21.80
N PRO A 307 -6.62 -7.83 -22.67
CA PRO A 307 -5.20 -7.88 -22.27
C PRO A 307 -4.70 -6.60 -21.57
N GLU A 308 -5.34 -5.47 -21.79
CA GLU A 308 -5.05 -4.16 -21.18
C GLU A 308 -5.47 -4.12 -19.71
N SER A 309 -6.38 -5.02 -19.30
CA SER A 309 -6.79 -5.11 -17.89
C SER A 309 -5.61 -5.51 -17.01
N PRO A 310 -5.48 -4.98 -15.79
CA PRO A 310 -4.53 -5.54 -14.84
C PRO A 310 -4.96 -6.91 -14.34
N GLY A 311 -4.06 -7.65 -13.72
CA GLY A 311 -4.43 -8.71 -12.80
C GLY A 311 -5.14 -8.13 -11.57
N ARG A 312 -5.89 -8.94 -10.83
CA ARG A 312 -6.58 -8.52 -9.58
C ARG A 312 -7.63 -7.41 -9.77
N THR A 313 -8.35 -7.36 -10.88
CA THR A 313 -9.42 -6.36 -11.08
C THR A 313 -10.48 -6.38 -9.97
N ALA A 314 -10.62 -7.49 -9.25
CA ALA A 314 -11.47 -7.59 -8.06
C ALA A 314 -11.02 -6.64 -6.92
N ASP A 315 -9.75 -6.30 -6.82
CA ASP A 315 -9.22 -5.35 -5.83
C ASP A 315 -9.76 -3.94 -6.11
N PHE A 316 -9.73 -3.50 -7.38
CA PHE A 316 -10.26 -2.20 -7.78
C PHE A 316 -11.78 -2.11 -7.54
N LEU A 317 -12.54 -3.11 -8.00
CA LEU A 317 -13.99 -3.13 -7.81
C LEU A 317 -14.38 -3.23 -6.33
N GLY A 318 -13.60 -3.97 -5.54
CA GLY A 318 -13.77 -4.06 -4.10
C GLY A 318 -13.54 -2.71 -3.40
N TYR A 319 -12.51 -1.97 -3.81
CA TYR A 319 -12.25 -0.62 -3.32
C TYR A 319 -13.44 0.32 -3.62
N GLN A 320 -13.92 0.35 -4.86
CA GLN A 320 -15.06 1.18 -5.24
C GLN A 320 -16.34 0.81 -4.47
N LEU A 321 -16.55 -0.48 -4.23
CA LEU A 321 -17.67 -0.97 -3.45
C LEU A 321 -17.60 -0.48 -1.98
N ILE A 322 -16.42 -0.49 -1.37
CA ILE A 322 -16.20 0.03 0.00
C ILE A 322 -16.33 1.55 0.03
N ASP A 323 -15.78 2.26 -0.96
CA ASP A 323 -15.90 3.73 -1.03
C ASP A 323 -17.37 4.15 -1.06
N GLN A 324 -18.19 3.52 -1.90
CA GLN A 324 -19.64 3.75 -1.93
C GLN A 324 -20.35 3.30 -0.64
N TYR A 325 -19.90 2.20 -0.03
CA TYR A 325 -20.45 1.79 1.25
C TYR A 325 -20.26 2.86 2.33
N VAL A 326 -19.07 3.39 2.47
CA VAL A 326 -18.78 4.46 3.46
C VAL A 326 -19.55 5.73 3.13
N GLU A 327 -19.64 6.11 1.85
CA GLU A 327 -20.41 7.29 1.43
C GLU A 327 -21.91 7.19 1.77
N HIS A 328 -22.51 5.99 1.65
CA HIS A 328 -23.93 5.79 1.91
C HIS A 328 -24.29 5.52 3.38
N THR A 329 -23.34 5.04 4.18
CA THR A 329 -23.60 4.62 5.57
C THR A 329 -22.96 5.52 6.61
N GLU A 330 -22.07 6.44 6.21
CA GLU A 330 -21.26 7.27 7.11
C GLU A 330 -20.44 6.42 8.12
N SER A 331 -20.10 5.18 7.76
CA SER A 331 -19.32 4.26 8.59
C SER A 331 -17.94 4.83 8.87
N THR A 332 -17.47 4.67 10.09
CA THR A 332 -16.11 5.05 10.49
C THR A 332 -15.07 4.03 9.97
N LEU A 333 -13.78 4.41 10.00
CA LEU A 333 -12.72 3.47 9.64
C LEU A 333 -12.62 2.29 10.63
N SER A 334 -12.93 2.51 11.91
CA SER A 334 -12.99 1.44 12.91
C SER A 334 -14.12 0.45 12.63
N ASP A 335 -15.28 0.91 12.13
CA ASP A 335 -16.37 0.02 11.72
C ASP A 335 -15.92 -0.93 10.58
N LEU A 336 -15.07 -0.45 9.68
CA LEU A 336 -14.54 -1.27 8.59
C LEU A 336 -13.69 -2.45 9.11
N LEU A 337 -13.00 -2.31 10.24
CA LEU A 337 -12.19 -3.40 10.81
C LEU A 337 -13.04 -4.59 11.25
N THR A 338 -14.28 -4.35 11.66
CA THR A 338 -15.18 -5.36 12.25
C THR A 338 -16.18 -5.97 11.26
N ILE A 339 -16.09 -5.64 9.97
CA ILE A 339 -16.95 -6.20 8.93
C ILE A 339 -16.70 -7.70 8.79
N THR A 340 -17.73 -8.51 8.91
CA THR A 340 -17.69 -9.96 8.72
C THR A 340 -18.66 -10.48 7.65
N GLU A 341 -19.60 -9.66 7.16
CA GLU A 341 -20.66 -10.04 6.23
C GLU A 341 -20.61 -9.20 4.95
N ALA A 342 -19.94 -9.72 3.93
CA ALA A 342 -19.77 -9.01 2.64
C ALA A 342 -21.09 -8.70 1.93
N GLN A 343 -22.12 -9.54 2.11
CA GLN A 343 -23.45 -9.31 1.51
C GLN A 343 -24.14 -8.06 2.03
N ASP A 344 -23.93 -7.71 3.29
CA ASP A 344 -24.52 -6.50 3.87
C ASP A 344 -23.83 -5.25 3.33
N ILE A 345 -22.52 -5.33 3.12
CA ILE A 345 -21.74 -4.27 2.46
C ILE A 345 -22.23 -4.04 1.04
N LEU A 346 -22.36 -5.10 0.23
CA LEU A 346 -22.88 -5.00 -1.14
C LEU A 346 -24.28 -4.34 -1.18
N ARG A 347 -25.15 -4.72 -0.26
CA ARG A 347 -26.51 -4.17 -0.19
C ARG A 347 -26.50 -2.70 0.22
N ALA A 348 -25.72 -2.34 1.24
CA ALA A 348 -25.69 -1.00 1.79
C ALA A 348 -24.94 -0.02 0.89
N SER A 349 -23.91 -0.47 0.17
CA SER A 349 -23.15 0.33 -0.80
C SER A 349 -23.99 0.79 -1.99
N ARG A 350 -25.04 0.03 -2.34
CA ARG A 350 -25.85 0.22 -3.57
C ARG A 350 -25.00 0.22 -4.86
N TYR A 351 -23.82 -0.39 -4.79
CA TYR A 351 -22.85 -0.40 -5.87
C TYR A 351 -23.40 -1.05 -7.16
N LYS A 352 -23.18 -0.42 -8.29
CA LYS A 352 -23.66 -0.88 -9.61
C LYS A 352 -22.58 -0.80 -10.70
N GLY A 353 -21.36 -0.40 -10.34
CA GLY A 353 -20.36 0.07 -11.29
C GLY A 353 -20.63 1.51 -11.73
N GLN A 354 -19.61 2.24 -12.08
CA GLN A 354 -19.72 3.62 -12.56
C GLN A 354 -19.22 3.72 -14.01
N ASN A 355 -19.81 4.63 -14.79
CA ASN A 355 -19.20 5.13 -16.01
C ASN A 355 -18.57 6.48 -15.69
N ILE A 356 -17.38 6.72 -16.19
CA ILE A 356 -16.85 8.09 -16.28
C ILE A 356 -17.67 8.76 -17.42
N GLU A 357 -18.48 9.77 -17.06
CA GLU A 357 -19.12 10.67 -18.03
C GLU A 357 -18.11 11.65 -18.61
#